data_e2805921e78a763780d397c4f90c22b0
#
_entry.id   e2805921e78a763780d397c4f90c22b0
#
_cell.length_a   1.000
_cell.length_b   1.000
_cell.length_c   1.000
_cell.angle_alpha   90.00
_cell.angle_beta   90.00
_cell.angle_gamma   90.00
#
_symmetry.space_group_name_H-M   'P 1'
#
loop_
_entity.id
_entity.type
_entity.pdbx_description
1 polymer ?
#
loop_
_entity_poly.entity_id
_entity_poly.type
_entity_poly.pdbx_seq_one_letter_code
_entity_poly.pdbx_strand_id
1 'polypeptide(L)'
;MDTVVNHVKGTVVALLDGRRTEALAALRAIDVRALIEMRIAKRSAVWKPGGLARAYKPPYPGTPRQYTKCADARAMFARDGYTCRYCRRPTVALGVLTLLSKVFPAVLPHDRNWRPIDKHILYWTYSTSVEHKVPFPARGTSDPQNLITACYLCNDVKNYLPLELLGWTIDDPPAESNWLGLTEYISRLRKVVDDLGPANTRMVAE
;
A
#
# COMPACT_ATOMS: atom_id res chain seq x y z
N MET A 1 -17.59 2.13 3.25
CA MET A 1 -16.26 2.23 2.60
C MET A 1 -15.29 2.78 3.64
N ASP A 2 -14.03 2.37 3.61
CA ASP A 2 -12.98 2.80 4.56
C ASP A 2 -12.76 4.33 4.49
N THR A 3 -12.77 5.02 5.63
CA THR A 3 -12.69 6.49 5.72
C THR A 3 -11.42 7.04 5.08
N VAL A 4 -10.27 6.38 5.27
CA VAL A 4 -8.98 6.80 4.69
C VAL A 4 -9.04 6.74 3.16
N VAL A 5 -9.60 5.65 2.63
CA VAL A 5 -9.74 5.47 1.18
C VAL A 5 -10.70 6.52 0.59
N ASN A 6 -11.76 6.90 1.32
CA ASN A 6 -12.66 7.98 0.92
C ASN A 6 -11.93 9.33 0.85
N HIS A 7 -11.07 9.65 1.83
CA HIS A 7 -10.25 10.86 1.80
C HIS A 7 -9.29 10.86 0.61
N VAL A 8 -8.60 9.75 0.34
CA VAL A 8 -7.72 9.65 -0.83
C VAL A 8 -8.50 9.81 -2.14
N LYS A 9 -9.67 9.16 -2.26
CA LYS A 9 -10.55 9.31 -3.43
C LYS A 9 -11.04 10.75 -3.59
N GLY A 10 -11.48 11.37 -2.50
CA GLY A 10 -11.89 12.78 -2.47
C GLY A 10 -10.77 13.72 -2.92
N THR A 11 -9.54 13.47 -2.45
CA THR A 11 -8.34 14.20 -2.89
C THR A 11 -8.14 14.08 -4.40
N VAL A 12 -8.22 12.87 -4.94
CA VAL A 12 -8.05 12.61 -6.39
C VAL A 12 -9.12 13.34 -7.19
N VAL A 13 -10.40 13.19 -6.83
CA VAL A 13 -11.53 13.78 -7.56
C VAL A 13 -11.44 15.31 -7.52
N ALA A 14 -11.27 15.92 -6.34
CA ALA A 14 -11.15 17.37 -6.21
C ALA A 14 -9.96 17.92 -7.01
N LEU A 15 -8.84 17.22 -7.01
CA LEU A 15 -7.67 17.63 -7.79
C LEU A 15 -7.94 17.59 -9.30
N LEU A 16 -8.61 16.57 -9.80
CA LEU A 16 -8.96 16.43 -11.21
C LEU A 16 -10.00 17.45 -11.68
N ASP A 17 -10.81 17.98 -10.76
CA ASP A 17 -11.78 19.05 -11.00
C ASP A 17 -11.16 20.45 -10.83
N GLY A 18 -9.84 20.55 -10.61
CA GLY A 18 -9.15 21.83 -10.41
C GLY A 18 -9.31 22.44 -9.01
N ARG A 19 -9.99 21.76 -8.09
CA ARG A 19 -10.28 22.23 -6.73
C ARG A 19 -9.15 21.88 -5.77
N ARG A 20 -7.96 22.45 -6.02
CA ARG A 20 -6.71 22.09 -5.33
C ARG A 20 -6.78 22.27 -3.81
N THR A 21 -7.44 23.33 -3.33
CA THR A 21 -7.60 23.59 -1.88
C THR A 21 -8.42 22.51 -1.20
N GLU A 22 -9.51 22.07 -1.83
CA GLU A 22 -10.34 20.97 -1.31
C GLU A 22 -9.58 19.63 -1.34
N ALA A 23 -8.82 19.37 -2.40
CA ALA A 23 -7.96 18.19 -2.49
C ALA A 23 -6.95 18.15 -1.33
N LEU A 24 -6.31 19.30 -1.03
CA LEU A 24 -5.37 19.40 0.09
C LEU A 24 -6.08 19.21 1.43
N ALA A 25 -7.27 19.79 1.61
CA ALA A 25 -8.06 19.63 2.83
C ALA A 25 -8.45 18.15 3.05
N ALA A 26 -8.91 17.46 2.00
CA ALA A 26 -9.24 16.03 2.06
C ALA A 26 -8.02 15.16 2.44
N LEU A 27 -6.85 15.48 1.88
CA LEU A 27 -5.61 14.76 2.21
C LEU A 27 -5.17 14.99 3.66
N ARG A 28 -5.29 16.23 4.16
CA ARG A 28 -4.99 16.60 5.56
C ARG A 28 -5.98 16.03 6.57
N ALA A 29 -7.18 15.68 6.15
CA ALA A 29 -8.19 15.05 7.01
C ALA A 29 -7.88 13.57 7.33
N ILE A 30 -6.86 12.98 6.71
CA ILE A 30 -6.40 11.63 7.06
C ILE A 30 -5.75 11.66 8.45
N ASP A 31 -6.30 10.88 9.37
CA ASP A 31 -5.76 10.76 10.72
C ASP A 31 -4.44 9.97 10.73
N VAL A 32 -3.35 10.71 10.59
CA VAL A 32 -1.97 10.18 10.58
C VAL A 32 -1.65 9.45 11.88
N ARG A 33 -2.13 9.98 13.02
CA ARG A 33 -1.89 9.37 14.33
C ARG A 33 -2.53 8.01 14.44
N ALA A 34 -3.79 7.88 14.05
CA ALA A 34 -4.49 6.58 14.02
C ALA A 34 -3.79 5.57 13.10
N LEU A 35 -3.24 6.01 11.96
CA LEU A 35 -2.47 5.13 11.07
C LEU A 35 -1.15 4.65 11.71
N ILE A 36 -0.46 5.52 12.43
CA ILE A 36 0.76 5.15 13.16
C ILE A 36 0.44 4.15 14.26
N GLU A 37 -0.57 4.43 15.07
CA GLU A 37 -1.02 3.55 16.16
C GLU A 37 -1.43 2.17 15.63
N MET A 38 -2.20 2.13 14.55
CA MET A 38 -2.59 0.89 13.87
C MET A 38 -1.37 0.09 13.40
N ARG A 39 -0.37 0.74 12.81
CA ARG A 39 0.86 0.07 12.35
C ARG A 39 1.64 -0.48 13.54
N ILE A 40 1.82 0.30 14.58
CA ILE A 40 2.52 -0.12 15.81
C ILE A 40 1.81 -1.33 16.42
N ALA A 41 0.50 -1.24 16.65
CA ALA A 41 -0.30 -2.30 17.25
C ALA A 41 -0.19 -3.62 16.47
N LYS A 42 -0.36 -3.56 15.13
CA LYS A 42 -0.30 -4.76 14.29
C LYS A 42 1.09 -5.39 14.26
N ARG A 43 2.15 -4.57 14.20
CA ARG A 43 3.53 -5.08 14.26
C ARG A 43 3.87 -5.66 15.62
N SER A 44 3.51 -4.98 16.72
CA SER A 44 3.80 -5.43 18.07
C SER A 44 3.06 -6.70 18.45
N ALA A 45 1.85 -6.91 17.91
CA ALA A 45 1.11 -8.16 18.11
C ALA A 45 1.88 -9.39 17.57
N VAL A 46 2.63 -9.23 16.49
CA VAL A 46 3.38 -10.31 15.83
C VAL A 46 4.84 -10.34 16.26
N TRP A 47 5.52 -9.19 16.21
CA TRP A 47 6.97 -9.09 16.38
C TRP A 47 7.40 -8.67 17.79
N LYS A 48 6.64 -9.04 18.81
CA LYS A 48 6.96 -8.77 20.22
C LYS A 48 8.27 -9.45 20.65
N PRO A 49 9.02 -8.85 21.59
CA PRO A 49 10.18 -9.51 22.19
C PRO A 49 9.80 -10.87 22.79
N GLY A 50 10.63 -11.90 22.57
CA GLY A 50 10.37 -13.26 23.05
C GLY A 50 9.24 -14.00 22.33
N GLY A 51 8.58 -13.39 21.34
CA GLY A 51 7.51 -14.02 20.59
C GLY A 51 7.99 -15.00 19.51
N LEU A 52 7.09 -15.92 19.14
CA LEU A 52 7.38 -16.97 18.15
C LEU A 52 7.88 -16.41 16.81
N ALA A 53 7.38 -15.26 16.37
CA ALA A 53 7.82 -14.64 15.12
C ALA A 53 9.31 -14.28 15.12
N ARG A 54 9.86 -13.83 16.26
CA ARG A 54 11.30 -13.53 16.37
C ARG A 54 12.15 -14.78 16.50
N ALA A 55 11.60 -15.84 17.06
CA ALA A 55 12.30 -17.12 17.20
C ALA A 55 12.29 -17.93 15.90
N TYR A 56 11.34 -17.70 15.00
CA TYR A 56 11.20 -18.42 13.76
C TYR A 56 12.43 -18.24 12.85
N LYS A 57 12.97 -19.35 12.39
CA LYS A 57 14.04 -19.40 11.39
C LYS A 57 13.48 -20.00 10.11
N PRO A 58 13.46 -19.24 9.01
CA PRO A 58 13.00 -19.79 7.75
C PRO A 58 13.94 -20.92 7.29
N PRO A 59 13.40 -21.97 6.65
CA PRO A 59 14.20 -23.14 6.27
C PRO A 59 15.27 -22.84 5.21
N TYR A 60 15.07 -21.79 4.40
CA TYR A 60 15.98 -21.40 3.32
C TYR A 60 16.26 -19.89 3.34
N PRO A 61 16.98 -19.37 4.35
CA PRO A 61 17.09 -17.92 4.58
C PRO A 61 17.83 -17.14 3.48
N GLY A 62 18.61 -17.81 2.65
CA GLY A 62 19.36 -17.20 1.54
C GLY A 62 18.64 -17.21 0.18
N THR A 63 17.38 -17.64 0.11
CA THR A 63 16.66 -17.73 -1.16
C THR A 63 16.49 -16.33 -1.77
N PRO A 64 16.97 -16.08 -3.01
CA PRO A 64 16.82 -14.80 -3.67
C PRO A 64 15.34 -14.46 -3.90
N ARG A 65 15.00 -13.18 -3.72
CA ARG A 65 13.67 -12.69 -4.08
C ARG A 65 13.50 -12.68 -5.60
N GLN A 66 12.41 -13.25 -6.07
CA GLN A 66 11.99 -13.13 -7.46
C GLN A 66 10.97 -11.99 -7.59
N TYR A 67 11.22 -11.08 -8.52
CA TYR A 67 10.30 -9.98 -8.76
C TYR A 67 9.16 -10.44 -9.67
N THR A 68 7.91 -10.20 -9.22
CA THR A 68 6.73 -10.39 -10.05
C THR A 68 6.68 -9.34 -11.16
N LYS A 69 6.39 -9.74 -12.39
CA LYS A 69 6.22 -8.81 -13.51
C LYS A 69 5.06 -7.85 -13.24
N CYS A 70 5.20 -6.60 -13.66
CA CYS A 70 4.16 -5.58 -13.45
C CYS A 70 2.79 -5.95 -14.06
N ALA A 71 2.79 -6.66 -15.21
CA ALA A 71 1.56 -7.12 -15.84
C ALA A 71 0.83 -8.13 -14.96
N ASP A 72 1.56 -9.11 -14.43
CA ASP A 72 1.03 -10.18 -13.59
C ASP A 72 0.52 -9.59 -12.25
N ALA A 73 1.25 -8.63 -11.69
CA ALA A 73 0.82 -7.92 -10.49
C ALA A 73 -0.50 -7.16 -10.69
N ARG A 74 -0.67 -6.48 -11.83
CA ARG A 74 -1.93 -5.78 -12.14
C ARG A 74 -3.10 -6.73 -12.30
N ALA A 75 -2.92 -7.84 -13.01
CA ALA A 75 -3.94 -8.87 -13.17
C ALA A 75 -4.37 -9.44 -11.81
N MET A 76 -3.41 -9.72 -10.93
CA MET A 76 -3.67 -10.19 -9.58
C MET A 76 -4.42 -9.13 -8.74
N PHE A 77 -4.00 -7.86 -8.78
CA PHE A 77 -4.70 -6.79 -8.05
C PHE A 77 -6.14 -6.63 -8.52
N ALA A 78 -6.38 -6.71 -9.85
CA ALA A 78 -7.72 -6.67 -10.41
C ALA A 78 -8.56 -7.88 -9.99
N ARG A 79 -8.01 -9.10 -10.04
CA ARG A 79 -8.66 -10.34 -9.54
C ARG A 79 -9.12 -10.18 -8.09
N ASP A 80 -8.28 -9.58 -7.25
CA ASP A 80 -8.54 -9.41 -5.82
C ASP A 80 -9.29 -8.09 -5.51
N GLY A 81 -9.77 -7.36 -6.52
CA GLY A 81 -10.50 -6.10 -6.38
C GLY A 81 -9.73 -5.04 -5.58
N TYR A 82 -8.39 -5.00 -5.71
CA TYR A 82 -7.52 -4.12 -4.91
C TYR A 82 -7.82 -4.19 -3.40
N THR A 83 -8.22 -5.36 -2.91
CA THR A 83 -8.56 -5.61 -1.52
C THR A 83 -7.52 -6.53 -0.87
N CYS A 84 -7.06 -6.17 0.32
CA CYS A 84 -6.12 -6.99 1.08
C CYS A 84 -6.76 -8.33 1.46
N ARG A 85 -6.15 -9.44 1.03
CA ARG A 85 -6.65 -10.79 1.27
C ARG A 85 -6.49 -11.27 2.73
N TYR A 86 -5.81 -10.48 3.58
CA TYR A 86 -5.64 -10.78 5.00
C TYR A 86 -6.56 -9.98 5.92
N CYS A 87 -6.84 -8.72 5.62
CA CYS A 87 -7.61 -7.85 6.52
C CYS A 87 -8.83 -7.20 5.85
N ARG A 88 -9.12 -7.57 4.60
CA ARG A 88 -10.26 -7.10 3.78
C ARG A 88 -10.30 -5.60 3.54
N ARG A 89 -9.23 -4.89 3.88
CA ARG A 89 -9.14 -3.45 3.64
C ARG A 89 -8.96 -3.16 2.15
N PRO A 90 -9.69 -2.19 1.58
CA PRO A 90 -9.40 -1.68 0.26
C PRO A 90 -8.01 -1.03 0.26
N THR A 91 -7.23 -1.24 -0.79
CA THR A 91 -5.88 -0.69 -0.95
C THR A 91 -5.86 0.38 -2.03
N VAL A 92 -4.90 1.28 -1.96
CA VAL A 92 -4.67 2.33 -2.97
C VAL A 92 -3.45 1.97 -3.80
N ALA A 93 -3.58 2.05 -5.12
CA ALA A 93 -2.46 1.79 -6.02
C ALA A 93 -1.28 2.73 -5.72
N LEU A 94 -0.08 2.16 -5.57
CA LEU A 94 1.14 2.93 -5.27
C LEU A 94 1.36 4.09 -6.24
N GLY A 95 1.04 3.89 -7.54
CA GLY A 95 1.15 4.93 -8.55
C GLY A 95 0.28 6.15 -8.27
N VAL A 96 -0.92 5.98 -7.70
CA VAL A 96 -1.80 7.08 -7.30
C VAL A 96 -1.17 7.88 -6.16
N LEU A 97 -0.73 7.20 -5.09
CA LEU A 97 -0.07 7.87 -3.96
C LEU A 97 1.18 8.63 -4.40
N THR A 98 1.97 8.03 -5.31
CA THR A 98 3.18 8.68 -5.85
C THR A 98 2.85 9.94 -6.68
N LEU A 99 1.76 9.92 -7.45
CA LEU A 99 1.32 11.10 -8.19
C LEU A 99 0.80 12.19 -7.25
N LEU A 100 0.02 11.83 -6.24
CA LEU A 100 -0.44 12.78 -5.21
C LEU A 100 0.74 13.39 -4.44
N SER A 101 1.77 12.61 -4.14
CA SER A 101 3.00 13.11 -3.50
C SER A 101 3.72 14.16 -4.33
N LYS A 102 3.70 14.05 -5.66
CA LYS A 102 4.29 15.07 -6.54
C LYS A 102 3.51 16.40 -6.51
N VAL A 103 2.21 16.33 -6.25
CA VAL A 103 1.34 17.51 -6.13
C VAL A 103 1.41 18.12 -4.74
N PHE A 104 1.51 17.30 -3.69
CA PHE A 104 1.47 17.68 -2.28
C PHE A 104 2.66 17.10 -1.50
N PRO A 105 3.92 17.40 -1.87
CA PRO A 105 5.11 16.75 -1.28
C PRO A 105 5.27 17.03 0.22
N ALA A 106 4.84 18.19 0.70
CA ALA A 106 4.92 18.55 2.12
C ALA A 106 3.92 17.77 2.99
N VAL A 107 2.77 17.34 2.44
CA VAL A 107 1.72 16.65 3.19
C VAL A 107 1.79 15.13 2.99
N LEU A 108 2.19 14.70 1.81
CA LEU A 108 2.35 13.28 1.48
C LEU A 108 3.79 13.00 0.99
N PRO A 109 4.80 13.13 1.85
CA PRO A 109 6.18 12.90 1.45
C PRO A 109 6.38 11.47 0.95
N HIS A 110 7.19 11.33 -0.10
CA HIS A 110 7.53 10.04 -0.71
C HIS A 110 9.04 9.92 -0.87
N ASP A 111 9.64 8.95 -0.20
CA ASP A 111 11.01 8.55 -0.49
C ASP A 111 11.05 7.31 -1.38
N ARG A 112 11.82 7.42 -2.46
CA ARG A 112 12.03 6.37 -3.45
C ARG A 112 12.69 5.11 -2.84
N ASN A 113 13.56 5.30 -1.84
CA ASN A 113 14.30 4.22 -1.19
C ASN A 113 13.55 3.58 -0.01
N TRP A 114 12.27 3.95 0.18
CA TRP A 114 11.45 3.42 1.27
C TRP A 114 12.02 3.66 2.67
N ARG A 115 12.68 4.80 2.90
CA ARG A 115 13.12 5.19 4.24
C ARG A 115 11.91 5.54 5.10
N PRO A 116 11.77 4.95 6.29
CA PRO A 116 10.57 5.19 7.13
C PRO A 116 10.38 6.64 7.55
N ILE A 117 11.45 7.39 7.76
CA ILE A 117 11.39 8.79 8.20
C ILE A 117 10.95 9.74 7.08
N ASP A 118 11.20 9.37 5.83
CA ASP A 118 11.01 10.25 4.67
C ASP A 118 9.77 9.86 3.85
N LYS A 119 8.94 8.95 4.37
CA LYS A 119 7.77 8.45 3.66
C LYS A 119 6.53 8.49 4.54
N HIS A 120 5.47 9.11 4.05
CA HIS A 120 4.21 9.23 4.78
C HIS A 120 3.63 7.87 5.18
N ILE A 121 3.00 7.81 6.38
CA ILE A 121 2.45 6.57 6.95
C ILE A 121 1.41 5.89 6.05
N LEU A 122 0.70 6.62 5.21
CA LEU A 122 -0.28 6.10 4.27
C LEU A 122 0.32 5.05 3.32
N TYR A 123 1.58 5.23 2.89
CA TYR A 123 2.29 4.24 2.08
C TYR A 123 2.49 2.93 2.83
N TRP A 124 2.82 3.02 4.11
CA TRP A 124 3.09 1.88 4.99
C TRP A 124 1.84 1.14 5.44
N THR A 125 0.66 1.70 5.17
CA THR A 125 -0.60 1.14 5.66
C THR A 125 -1.56 0.75 4.55
N TYR A 126 -1.69 1.56 3.51
CA TYR A 126 -2.74 1.42 2.49
C TYR A 126 -2.22 1.12 1.08
N SER A 127 -0.91 1.27 0.79
CA SER A 127 -0.48 0.96 -0.57
C SER A 127 -0.69 -0.50 -0.92
N THR A 128 -1.11 -0.75 -2.15
CA THR A 128 -1.25 -2.09 -2.72
C THR A 128 0.12 -2.73 -2.85
N SER A 129 0.25 -3.98 -2.43
CA SER A 129 1.48 -4.76 -2.56
C SER A 129 1.22 -6.18 -3.04
N VAL A 130 2.19 -6.73 -3.76
CA VAL A 130 2.26 -8.16 -4.10
C VAL A 130 2.69 -8.91 -2.85
N GLU A 131 1.94 -9.93 -2.49
CA GLU A 131 2.24 -10.78 -1.35
C GLU A 131 2.33 -12.24 -1.79
N HIS A 132 3.34 -12.95 -1.26
CA HIS A 132 3.53 -14.38 -1.47
C HIS A 132 2.91 -15.16 -0.30
N LYS A 133 1.90 -15.99 -0.58
CA LYS A 133 1.29 -16.86 0.45
C LYS A 133 2.36 -17.70 1.15
N VAL A 134 3.14 -18.41 0.38
CA VAL A 134 4.36 -19.11 0.80
C VAL A 134 5.55 -18.20 0.47
N PRO A 135 6.30 -17.70 1.45
CA PRO A 135 7.40 -16.78 1.21
C PRO A 135 8.62 -17.48 0.59
N PHE A 136 9.49 -16.74 -0.10
CA PHE A 136 10.70 -17.28 -0.74
C PHE A 136 11.58 -18.11 0.20
N PRO A 137 11.85 -17.68 1.45
CA PRO A 137 12.62 -18.50 2.38
C PRO A 137 11.95 -19.80 2.81
N ALA A 138 10.70 -20.04 2.40
CA ALA A 138 9.99 -21.31 2.51
C ALA A 138 9.75 -21.99 1.13
N ARG A 139 10.58 -21.62 0.12
CA ARG A 139 10.49 -22.07 -1.28
C ARG A 139 9.20 -21.67 -2.01
N GLY A 140 8.57 -20.59 -1.60
CA GLY A 140 7.50 -19.97 -2.37
C GLY A 140 8.00 -19.45 -3.71
N THR A 141 7.17 -19.54 -4.73
CA THR A 141 7.43 -19.07 -6.09
C THR A 141 6.63 -17.81 -6.41
N SER A 142 6.95 -17.13 -7.53
CA SER A 142 6.13 -16.03 -8.06
C SER A 142 5.02 -16.51 -9.01
N ASP A 143 4.60 -17.76 -8.92
CA ASP A 143 3.45 -18.26 -9.66
C ASP A 143 2.17 -17.55 -9.23
N PRO A 144 1.24 -17.24 -10.16
CA PRO A 144 0.00 -16.54 -9.86
C PRO A 144 -0.83 -17.16 -8.72
N GLN A 145 -0.74 -18.47 -8.56
CA GLN A 145 -1.42 -19.22 -7.49
C GLN A 145 -0.84 -18.93 -6.10
N ASN A 146 0.44 -18.57 -6.01
CA ASN A 146 1.10 -18.18 -4.76
C ASN A 146 0.98 -16.69 -4.45
N LEU A 147 0.45 -15.89 -5.39
CA LEU A 147 0.38 -14.44 -5.26
C LEU A 147 -1.03 -13.97 -4.89
N ILE A 148 -1.08 -13.03 -3.95
CA ILE A 148 -2.30 -12.35 -3.52
C ILE A 148 -2.05 -10.86 -3.31
N THR A 149 -3.13 -10.08 -3.36
CA THR A 149 -3.10 -8.67 -2.97
C THR A 149 -3.05 -8.55 -1.45
N ALA A 150 -2.11 -7.77 -0.95
CA ALA A 150 -2.09 -7.34 0.44
C ALA A 150 -1.96 -5.81 0.53
N CYS A 151 -2.49 -5.21 1.60
CA CYS A 151 -2.03 -3.88 1.98
C CYS A 151 -0.59 -3.97 2.47
N TYR A 152 0.19 -2.91 2.27
CA TYR A 152 1.60 -2.94 2.67
C TYR A 152 1.79 -3.30 4.14
N LEU A 153 0.88 -2.86 5.03
CA LEU A 153 0.94 -3.19 6.45
C LEU A 153 0.89 -4.71 6.70
N CYS A 154 -0.03 -5.43 6.07
CA CYS A 154 -0.12 -6.88 6.26
C CYS A 154 1.10 -7.59 5.67
N ASN A 155 1.57 -7.15 4.49
CA ASN A 155 2.78 -7.67 3.86
C ASN A 155 4.02 -7.44 4.76
N ASP A 156 4.24 -6.21 5.26
CA ASP A 156 5.35 -5.86 6.16
C ASP A 156 5.31 -6.65 7.48
N VAL A 157 4.12 -6.86 8.04
CA VAL A 157 3.97 -7.62 9.29
C VAL A 157 4.16 -9.10 9.08
N LYS A 158 3.60 -9.68 8.02
CA LYS A 158 3.78 -11.09 7.71
C LYS A 158 5.23 -11.41 7.35
N ASN A 159 5.82 -10.59 6.47
CA ASN A 159 7.20 -10.79 6.03
C ASN A 159 7.43 -12.24 5.55
N TYR A 160 8.41 -12.95 6.13
CA TYR A 160 8.71 -14.37 5.81
C TYR A 160 8.00 -15.40 6.69
N LEU A 161 7.09 -14.97 7.55
CA LEU A 161 6.40 -15.86 8.48
C LEU A 161 5.34 -16.71 7.74
N PRO A 162 5.21 -18.00 8.09
CA PRO A 162 4.10 -18.83 7.63
C PRO A 162 2.78 -18.36 8.28
N LEU A 163 1.67 -18.56 7.57
CA LEU A 163 0.34 -18.12 8.04
C LEU A 163 -0.09 -18.84 9.31
N GLU A 164 0.28 -20.10 9.44
CA GLU A 164 -0.02 -20.92 10.60
C GLU A 164 0.56 -20.32 11.89
N LEU A 165 1.78 -19.78 11.80
CA LEU A 165 2.43 -19.10 12.94
C LEU A 165 1.72 -17.80 13.33
N LEU A 166 1.09 -17.15 12.37
CA LEU A 166 0.34 -15.90 12.57
C LEU A 166 -1.11 -16.15 13.01
N GLY A 167 -1.63 -17.34 12.81
CA GLY A 167 -3.06 -17.63 12.91
C GLY A 167 -3.88 -16.85 11.89
N TRP A 168 -3.28 -16.50 10.73
CA TRP A 168 -3.97 -15.74 9.69
C TRP A 168 -4.56 -16.66 8.63
N THR A 169 -5.72 -16.25 8.13
CA THR A 169 -6.38 -16.86 6.98
C THR A 169 -6.26 -15.97 5.75
N ILE A 170 -6.45 -16.57 4.59
CA ILE A 170 -6.57 -15.85 3.32
C ILE A 170 -8.06 -15.86 2.95
N ASP A 171 -8.67 -14.68 2.99
CA ASP A 171 -10.05 -14.53 2.55
C ASP A 171 -10.16 -14.69 1.02
N ASP A 172 -11.30 -15.13 0.52
CA ASP A 172 -11.58 -15.15 -0.90
C ASP A 172 -11.62 -13.72 -1.49
N PRO A 173 -11.29 -13.56 -2.78
CA PRO A 173 -11.53 -12.28 -3.46
C PRO A 173 -12.99 -11.85 -3.27
N PRO A 174 -13.28 -10.55 -3.17
CA PRO A 174 -14.67 -10.11 -3.17
C PRO A 174 -15.35 -10.59 -4.46
N ALA A 175 -16.53 -11.20 -4.32
CA ALA A 175 -17.29 -11.73 -5.46
C ALA A 175 -17.59 -10.64 -6.52
N GLU A 176 -17.86 -9.42 -6.05
CA GLU A 176 -18.00 -8.24 -6.87
C GLU A 176 -17.26 -7.08 -6.21
N SER A 177 -16.38 -6.41 -6.95
CA SER A 177 -15.67 -5.22 -6.47
C SER A 177 -15.59 -4.18 -7.58
N ASN A 178 -16.20 -3.03 -7.34
CA ASN A 178 -16.03 -1.84 -8.16
C ASN A 178 -14.82 -0.99 -7.72
N TRP A 179 -14.05 -1.49 -6.75
CA TRP A 179 -12.85 -0.81 -6.28
C TRP A 179 -11.64 -1.23 -7.12
N LEU A 180 -11.03 -0.26 -7.79
CA LEU A 180 -9.89 -0.45 -8.68
C LEU A 180 -8.59 0.17 -8.13
N GLY A 181 -8.51 0.44 -6.81
CA GLY A 181 -7.34 1.07 -6.22
C GLY A 181 -7.09 2.49 -6.73
N LEU A 182 -8.08 3.14 -7.32
CA LEU A 182 -8.04 4.44 -8.01
C LEU A 182 -7.16 4.44 -9.29
N THR A 183 -6.86 3.29 -9.85
CA THR A 183 -6.02 3.18 -11.07
C THR A 183 -6.65 3.84 -12.28
N GLU A 184 -7.96 3.91 -12.35
CA GLU A 184 -8.75 4.59 -13.39
C GLU A 184 -8.43 6.08 -13.51
N TYR A 185 -7.88 6.69 -12.46
CA TYR A 185 -7.52 8.11 -12.44
C TYR A 185 -6.06 8.39 -12.83
N ILE A 186 -5.20 7.36 -12.95
CA ILE A 186 -3.74 7.54 -13.11
C ILE A 186 -3.39 8.39 -14.33
N SER A 187 -4.03 8.15 -15.48
CA SER A 187 -3.73 8.90 -16.70
C SER A 187 -4.07 10.40 -16.57
N ARG A 188 -5.20 10.71 -15.92
CA ARG A 188 -5.60 12.10 -15.67
C ARG A 188 -4.71 12.76 -14.63
N LEU A 189 -4.35 12.05 -13.55
CA LEU A 189 -3.43 12.56 -12.53
C LEU A 189 -2.03 12.85 -13.09
N ARG A 190 -1.54 12.03 -14.04
CA ARG A 190 -0.27 12.31 -14.72
C ARG A 190 -0.31 13.64 -15.44
N LYS A 191 -1.37 13.93 -16.20
CA LYS A 191 -1.54 15.23 -16.87
C LYS A 191 -1.47 16.38 -15.87
N VAL A 192 -2.19 16.28 -14.74
CA VAL A 192 -2.14 17.32 -13.69
C VAL A 192 -0.71 17.51 -13.17
N VAL A 193 0.04 16.43 -12.96
CA VAL A 193 1.44 16.51 -12.50
C VAL A 193 2.34 17.14 -13.56
N ASP A 194 2.17 16.76 -14.83
CA ASP A 194 2.97 17.29 -15.95
C ASP A 194 2.69 18.77 -16.17
N ASP A 195 1.43 19.22 -16.06
CA ASP A 195 1.01 20.61 -16.17
C ASP A 195 1.54 21.51 -15.04
N LEU A 196 1.83 20.95 -13.86
CA LEU A 196 2.44 21.69 -12.76
C LEU A 196 3.89 22.12 -13.05
N GLY A 197 4.58 21.42 -13.95
CA GLY A 197 5.97 21.70 -14.29
C GLY A 197 6.97 21.52 -13.14
N PRO A 198 8.28 21.48 -13.41
CA PRO A 198 9.32 21.26 -12.39
C PRO A 198 9.47 22.41 -11.37
N ALA A 199 8.99 23.61 -11.67
CA ALA A 199 9.09 24.78 -10.78
C ALA A 199 8.05 24.76 -9.64
N ASN A 200 6.85 24.23 -9.86
CA ASN A 200 5.77 24.21 -8.86
C ASN A 200 5.86 23.06 -7.84
N THR A 201 6.71 22.07 -8.07
CA THR A 201 6.99 21.01 -7.10
C THR A 201 7.82 21.52 -5.89
N ARG A 202 8.44 22.70 -5.98
CA ARG A 202 9.28 23.27 -4.91
C ARG A 202 8.57 24.33 -4.05
N MET A 203 7.42 24.89 -4.48
CA MET A 203 6.76 26.02 -3.83
C MET A 203 5.70 25.69 -2.77
N VAL A 204 5.64 24.47 -2.27
CA VAL A 204 4.67 24.07 -1.21
C VAL A 204 5.39 23.70 0.08
N ALA A 205 6.50 24.39 0.38
CA ALA A 205 7.25 24.27 1.64
C ALA A 205 7.05 25.47 2.57
N GLU A 206 6.00 26.31 2.35
CA GLU A 206 5.59 27.35 3.28
C GLU A 206 4.22 27.09 3.88
#